data_293f85f65c5abc546906163e766c5222
#
_entry.id   293f85f65c5abc546906163e766c5222
#
_cell.length_a   1.000
_cell.length_b   1.000
_cell.length_c   1.000
_cell.angle_alpha   90.00
_cell.angle_beta   90.00
_cell.angle_gamma   90.00
#
_symmetry.space_group_name_H-M   'P 1'
#
loop_
_entity.id
_entity.type
_entity.pdbx_description
1 polymer ?
#
loop_
_entity_poly.entity_id
_entity_poly.type
_entity_poly.pdbx_seq_one_letter_code
_entity_poly.pdbx_strand_id
1 'polypeptide(L)'
;MRLIVLKVQGVSPLYATWRIDEWCRPYFSYYGANWTSLYWCFNQCIPVWLITSLILLNNDLKSVGFWYSFTLLYSPWAAMGLFPVIFIYVAYRLFKDIKLMLSVLTLQNIVFPLFVLLVVGSFYMSNRHPLADCGWWWKFEQPMVFLPKYIAFILLELGIYFYAMRNELCKSSWLIISFVVLLFIPFYKMTVWNDFMMRASLPALFIVFMYWTRWCMRNLHSRRMLIVVVYVVTSLTALQLMVNSLVDTVRAGKPVLTNANERFCNTSDLEVVKLGDGQFFAHDYKTTFFWKYLSR
;
A
#
# COMPACT_ATOMS: atom_id res chain seq x y z
N MET A 1 -21.50 -12.37 -14.44
CA MET A 1 -22.62 -12.25 -13.49
C MET A 1 -22.84 -10.79 -13.03
N ARG A 2 -21.85 -10.08 -12.50
CA ARG A 2 -21.98 -8.66 -12.05
C ARG A 2 -22.33 -7.68 -13.17
N LEU A 3 -21.78 -7.86 -14.38
CA LEU A 3 -22.12 -7.07 -15.57
C LEU A 3 -23.60 -7.22 -15.97
N ILE A 4 -24.15 -8.42 -15.81
CA ILE A 4 -25.57 -8.68 -16.08
C ILE A 4 -26.45 -8.00 -15.03
N VAL A 5 -26.07 -8.03 -13.76
CA VAL A 5 -26.78 -7.38 -12.66
C VAL A 5 -26.78 -5.85 -12.84
N LEU A 6 -25.64 -5.27 -13.23
CA LEU A 6 -25.54 -3.82 -13.50
C LEU A 6 -26.42 -3.40 -14.70
N LYS A 7 -26.50 -4.24 -15.75
CA LYS A 7 -27.35 -3.98 -16.90
C LYS A 7 -28.85 -4.03 -16.53
N VAL A 8 -29.23 -4.94 -15.62
CA VAL A 8 -30.58 -5.04 -15.08
C VAL A 8 -30.93 -3.83 -14.21
N GLN A 9 -29.95 -3.25 -13.53
CA GLN A 9 -30.13 -2.05 -12.71
C GLN A 9 -30.06 -0.75 -13.51
N GLY A 10 -29.91 -0.81 -14.84
CA GLY A 10 -29.80 0.37 -15.71
C GLY A 10 -28.47 1.13 -15.57
N VAL A 11 -27.52 0.58 -14.86
CA VAL A 11 -26.17 1.17 -14.70
C VAL A 11 -25.31 0.77 -15.89
N SER A 12 -24.74 1.73 -16.59
CA SER A 12 -23.82 1.46 -17.70
C SER A 12 -22.64 0.62 -17.22
N PRO A 13 -22.22 -0.42 -17.97
CA PRO A 13 -21.03 -1.23 -17.65
C PRO A 13 -19.75 -0.40 -17.51
N LEU A 14 -19.68 0.76 -18.17
CA LEU A 14 -18.59 1.73 -18.06
C LEU A 14 -18.52 2.42 -16.68
N TYR A 15 -19.64 2.44 -15.94
CA TYR A 15 -19.72 2.96 -14.57
C TYR A 15 -19.55 1.90 -13.49
N ALA A 16 -19.30 0.67 -13.88
CA ALA A 16 -18.93 -0.32 -12.90
C ALA A 16 -17.64 0.18 -12.23
N THR A 17 -17.74 0.48 -10.96
CA THR A 17 -16.60 0.80 -10.06
C THR A 17 -15.61 -0.36 -9.96
N TRP A 18 -15.78 -1.38 -10.79
CA TRP A 18 -14.92 -2.54 -10.82
C TRP A 18 -13.61 -2.21 -11.50
N ARG A 19 -12.55 -2.27 -10.74
CA ARG A 19 -11.18 -2.12 -11.23
C ARG A 19 -10.61 -3.49 -11.55
N ILE A 20 -9.82 -3.57 -12.60
CA ILE A 20 -9.21 -4.82 -13.05
C ILE A 20 -8.24 -5.36 -11.98
N ASP A 21 -7.52 -4.48 -11.29
CA ASP A 21 -6.61 -4.83 -10.19
C ASP A 21 -7.31 -5.32 -8.93
N GLU A 22 -8.64 -5.12 -8.82
CA GLU A 22 -9.45 -5.57 -7.68
C GLU A 22 -10.19 -6.88 -7.95
N TRP A 23 -9.75 -7.66 -8.90
CA TRP A 23 -10.42 -8.91 -9.30
C TRP A 23 -10.61 -9.89 -8.15
N CYS A 24 -9.70 -9.87 -7.17
CA CYS A 24 -9.74 -10.73 -5.98
C CYS A 24 -10.32 -10.04 -4.74
N ARG A 25 -10.69 -8.75 -4.83
CA ARG A 25 -11.13 -7.95 -3.70
C ARG A 25 -12.33 -8.49 -2.93
N PRO A 26 -13.41 -8.99 -3.58
CA PRO A 26 -14.58 -9.46 -2.84
C PRO A 26 -14.25 -10.50 -1.79
N TYR A 27 -13.13 -11.16 -1.96
CA TYR A 27 -12.76 -12.25 -1.10
C TYR A 27 -11.60 -11.90 -0.18
N PHE A 28 -10.70 -10.92 -0.58
CA PHE A 28 -9.50 -10.98 0.20
C PHE A 28 -8.46 -9.92 -0.10
N SER A 29 -8.05 -9.74 -1.36
CA SER A 29 -6.74 -9.20 -1.57
C SER A 29 -6.60 -8.51 -2.91
N TYR A 30 -5.91 -7.40 -2.90
CA TYR A 30 -5.34 -6.80 -4.08
C TYR A 30 -4.09 -6.01 -3.70
N TYR A 31 -3.09 -6.06 -4.54
CA TYR A 31 -2.01 -5.09 -4.50
C TYR A 31 -2.41 -3.92 -5.41
N GLY A 32 -2.41 -2.70 -4.87
CA GLY A 32 -2.66 -1.55 -5.72
C GLY A 32 -1.54 -1.38 -6.72
N ALA A 33 -1.87 -1.27 -8.01
CA ALA A 33 -0.89 -0.84 -9.00
C ALA A 33 -0.29 0.52 -8.60
N ASN A 34 0.96 0.80 -8.97
CA ASN A 34 1.63 2.06 -8.63
C ASN A 34 0.81 3.28 -9.08
N TRP A 35 0.17 3.21 -10.25
CA TRP A 35 -0.70 4.27 -10.73
C TRP A 35 -1.97 4.43 -9.88
N THR A 36 -2.60 3.33 -9.51
CA THR A 36 -3.75 3.33 -8.61
C THR A 36 -3.41 3.95 -7.27
N SER A 37 -2.23 3.64 -6.74
CA SER A 37 -1.72 4.21 -5.50
C SER A 37 -1.46 5.71 -5.63
N LEU A 38 -0.93 6.18 -6.76
CA LEU A 38 -0.78 7.60 -7.05
C LEU A 38 -2.12 8.33 -7.13
N TYR A 39 -3.13 7.69 -7.71
CA TYR A 39 -4.44 8.31 -7.87
C TYR A 39 -5.19 8.45 -6.54
N TRP A 40 -5.16 7.39 -5.71
CA TRP A 40 -5.94 7.36 -4.48
C TRP A 40 -5.19 7.74 -3.21
N CYS A 41 -3.88 7.52 -3.18
CA CYS A 41 -3.06 7.65 -1.97
C CYS A 41 -1.71 8.34 -2.24
N PHE A 42 -1.66 9.32 -3.15
CA PHE A 42 -0.41 9.99 -3.55
C PHE A 42 0.37 10.55 -2.34
N ASN A 43 -0.34 11.09 -1.37
CA ASN A 43 0.23 11.62 -0.13
C ASN A 43 0.93 10.58 0.74
N GLN A 44 0.65 9.30 0.53
CA GLN A 44 1.27 8.19 1.24
C GLN A 44 2.30 7.47 0.36
N CYS A 45 1.97 7.18 -0.91
CA CYS A 45 2.86 6.39 -1.75
C CYS A 45 4.14 7.15 -2.15
N ILE A 46 4.05 8.44 -2.50
CA ILE A 46 5.24 9.21 -2.91
C ILE A 46 6.29 9.28 -1.80
N PRO A 47 5.95 9.72 -0.57
CA PRO A 47 6.92 9.72 0.52
C PRO A 47 7.51 8.33 0.81
N VAL A 48 6.67 7.29 0.79
CA VAL A 48 7.11 5.92 1.04
C VAL A 48 8.11 5.44 -0.02
N TRP A 49 7.87 5.73 -1.29
CA TRP A 49 8.80 5.41 -2.37
C TRP A 49 10.12 6.15 -2.26
N LEU A 50 10.08 7.44 -1.93
CA LEU A 50 11.29 8.23 -1.69
C LEU A 50 12.09 7.70 -0.50
N ILE A 51 11.45 7.43 0.61
CA ILE A 51 12.10 6.87 1.81
C ILE A 51 12.70 5.50 1.51
N THR A 52 11.93 4.63 0.84
CA THR A 52 12.43 3.30 0.44
C THR A 52 13.63 3.43 -0.49
N SER A 53 13.61 4.37 -1.45
CA SER A 53 14.76 4.65 -2.32
C SER A 53 15.98 5.11 -1.54
N LEU A 54 15.81 6.01 -0.56
CA LEU A 54 16.91 6.49 0.27
C LEU A 54 17.53 5.37 1.10
N ILE A 55 16.71 4.47 1.65
CA ILE A 55 17.19 3.30 2.39
C ILE A 55 18.00 2.36 1.48
N LEU A 56 17.51 2.12 0.25
CA LEU A 56 18.19 1.26 -0.72
C LEU A 56 19.50 1.86 -1.20
N LEU A 57 19.54 3.17 -1.45
CA LEU A 57 20.72 3.88 -1.94
C LEU A 57 21.82 3.99 -0.88
N ASN A 58 21.43 4.38 0.34
CA ASN A 58 22.41 4.56 1.41
C ASN A 58 23.02 3.23 1.86
N ASN A 59 22.26 2.13 1.80
CA ASN A 59 22.70 0.80 2.23
C ASN A 59 23.49 0.81 3.55
N ASP A 60 23.33 1.87 4.32
CA ASP A 60 24.02 2.14 5.58
C ASP A 60 23.08 1.82 6.75
N LEU A 61 23.54 0.92 7.60
CA LEU A 61 22.78 0.53 8.79
C LEU A 61 22.73 1.64 9.85
N LYS A 62 23.58 2.67 9.76
CA LYS A 62 23.67 3.75 10.76
C LYS A 62 22.46 4.69 10.77
N SER A 63 21.74 4.79 9.66
CA SER A 63 20.64 5.73 9.49
C SER A 63 19.32 5.07 9.04
N VAL A 64 19.27 3.76 8.97
CA VAL A 64 18.10 3.03 8.47
C VAL A 64 16.84 3.29 9.31
N GLY A 65 16.98 3.32 10.64
CA GLY A 65 15.89 3.61 11.56
C GLY A 65 15.42 5.07 11.45
N PHE A 66 16.35 6.00 11.25
CA PHE A 66 16.04 7.40 11.00
C PHE A 66 15.12 7.55 9.77
N TRP A 67 15.52 7.01 8.62
CA TRP A 67 14.72 7.05 7.40
C TRP A 67 13.39 6.32 7.56
N TYR A 68 13.40 5.15 8.19
CA TYR A 68 12.18 4.39 8.46
C TYR A 68 11.13 5.20 9.23
N SER A 69 11.56 5.99 10.23
CA SER A 69 10.64 6.76 11.08
C SER A 69 9.82 7.80 10.30
N PHE A 70 10.34 8.33 9.21
CA PHE A 70 9.57 9.22 8.34
C PHE A 70 8.38 8.52 7.67
N THR A 71 8.47 7.22 7.44
CA THR A 71 7.33 6.47 6.89
C THR A 71 6.13 6.49 7.83
N LEU A 72 6.36 6.48 9.15
CA LEU A 72 5.30 6.59 10.15
C LEU A 72 4.51 7.90 10.06
N LEU A 73 5.17 9.00 9.69
CA LEU A 73 4.53 10.32 9.54
C LEU A 73 3.49 10.33 8.42
N TYR A 74 3.73 9.58 7.35
CA TYR A 74 2.89 9.60 6.15
C TYR A 74 1.90 8.45 6.09
N SER A 75 2.31 7.25 6.53
CA SER A 75 1.45 6.07 6.47
C SER A 75 1.88 5.00 7.48
N PRO A 76 1.11 4.79 8.56
CA PRO A 76 1.40 3.72 9.50
C PRO A 76 1.30 2.33 8.85
N TRP A 77 0.40 2.15 7.89
CA TRP A 77 0.25 0.90 7.16
C TRP A 77 1.48 0.58 6.31
N ALA A 78 1.98 1.57 5.57
CA ALA A 78 3.20 1.40 4.79
C ALA A 78 4.42 1.20 5.68
N ALA A 79 4.47 1.85 6.85
CA ALA A 79 5.52 1.61 7.84
C ALA A 79 5.47 0.17 8.37
N MET A 80 4.28 -0.38 8.65
CA MET A 80 4.12 -1.78 9.04
C MET A 80 4.60 -2.74 7.94
N GLY A 81 4.43 -2.39 6.67
CA GLY A 81 4.93 -3.17 5.54
C GLY A 81 6.43 -3.03 5.31
N LEU A 82 7.00 -1.85 5.53
CA LEU A 82 8.43 -1.60 5.39
C LEU A 82 9.24 -2.21 6.55
N PHE A 83 8.65 -2.24 7.75
CA PHE A 83 9.30 -2.79 8.94
C PHE A 83 9.88 -4.20 8.74
N PRO A 84 9.09 -5.21 8.34
CA PRO A 84 9.62 -6.55 8.13
C PRO A 84 10.69 -6.60 7.06
N VAL A 85 10.61 -5.77 6.01
CA VAL A 85 11.65 -5.70 4.98
C VAL A 85 12.98 -5.25 5.58
N ILE A 86 12.96 -4.15 6.34
CA ILE A 86 14.17 -3.62 7.00
C ILE A 86 14.65 -4.59 8.08
N PHE A 87 13.76 -5.09 8.92
CA PHE A 87 14.11 -5.98 10.02
C PHE A 87 14.82 -7.25 9.53
N ILE A 88 14.26 -7.93 8.53
CA ILE A 88 14.86 -9.14 7.97
C ILE A 88 16.21 -8.79 7.30
N TYR A 89 16.29 -7.65 6.60
CA TYR A 89 17.55 -7.23 5.98
C TYR A 89 18.66 -6.94 7.02
N VAL A 90 18.32 -6.18 8.05
CA VAL A 90 19.26 -5.87 9.16
C VAL A 90 19.67 -7.15 9.87
N ALA A 91 18.71 -8.01 10.23
CA ALA A 91 19.00 -9.29 10.87
C ALA A 91 19.94 -10.16 10.00
N TYR A 92 19.68 -10.24 8.71
CA TYR A 92 20.54 -10.96 7.77
C TYR A 92 21.97 -10.39 7.72
N ARG A 93 22.11 -9.06 7.74
CA ARG A 93 23.43 -8.40 7.75
C ARG A 93 24.18 -8.65 9.06
N LEU A 94 23.48 -8.57 10.19
CA LEU A 94 24.04 -8.85 11.52
C LEU A 94 24.44 -10.32 11.68
N PHE A 95 23.66 -11.23 11.10
CA PHE A 95 24.00 -12.65 11.11
C PHE A 95 25.29 -12.96 10.33
N LYS A 96 25.55 -12.22 9.25
CA LYS A 96 26.80 -12.34 8.49
C LYS A 96 27.98 -11.69 9.18
N ASP A 97 27.78 -10.55 9.82
CA ASP A 97 28.82 -9.80 10.52
C ASP A 97 28.25 -9.09 11.75
N ILE A 98 28.43 -9.70 12.91
CA ILE A 98 27.93 -9.17 14.19
C ILE A 98 28.57 -7.82 14.56
N LYS A 99 29.77 -7.49 14.03
CA LYS A 99 30.41 -6.21 14.29
C LYS A 99 29.60 -5.02 13.76
N LEU A 100 28.70 -5.25 12.80
CA LEU A 100 27.76 -4.25 12.31
C LEU A 100 26.74 -3.82 13.37
N MET A 101 26.61 -4.52 14.50
CA MET A 101 25.67 -4.18 15.56
C MET A 101 25.90 -2.75 16.09
N LEU A 102 27.15 -2.33 16.23
CA LEU A 102 27.48 -0.95 16.63
C LEU A 102 27.03 0.08 15.58
N SER A 103 26.96 -0.31 14.31
CA SER A 103 26.43 0.55 13.26
C SER A 103 24.92 0.69 13.28
N VAL A 104 24.20 -0.29 13.85
CA VAL A 104 22.74 -0.22 14.02
C VAL A 104 22.37 0.56 15.29
N LEU A 105 23.14 0.41 16.37
CA LEU A 105 22.92 1.04 17.65
C LEU A 105 23.43 2.50 17.68
N THR A 106 22.88 3.33 16.81
CA THR A 106 23.18 4.76 16.72
C THR A 106 22.06 5.59 17.34
N LEU A 107 22.37 6.80 17.78
CA LEU A 107 21.34 7.76 18.24
C LEU A 107 20.27 8.01 17.18
N GLN A 108 20.68 8.07 15.91
CA GLN A 108 19.76 8.26 14.78
C GLN A 108 18.78 7.10 14.63
N ASN A 109 19.20 5.88 14.89
CA ASN A 109 18.35 4.70 14.78
C ASN A 109 17.47 4.43 16.00
N ILE A 110 17.79 5.02 17.14
CA ILE A 110 17.08 4.75 18.41
C ILE A 110 16.28 5.96 18.85
N VAL A 111 16.92 7.10 19.08
CA VAL A 111 16.29 8.27 19.70
C VAL A 111 15.24 8.88 18.77
N PHE A 112 15.60 9.09 17.51
CA PHE A 112 14.69 9.72 16.55
C PHE A 112 13.46 8.86 16.25
N PRO A 113 13.58 7.56 15.92
CA PRO A 113 12.41 6.70 15.74
C PRO A 113 11.53 6.58 16.98
N LEU A 114 12.11 6.51 18.18
CA LEU A 114 11.33 6.52 19.42
C LEU A 114 10.55 7.81 19.61
N PHE A 115 11.16 8.93 19.37
CA PHE A 115 10.48 10.24 19.45
C PHE A 115 9.31 10.30 18.46
N VAL A 116 9.53 9.95 17.19
CA VAL A 116 8.48 9.92 16.18
C VAL A 116 7.38 8.93 16.56
N LEU A 117 7.74 7.74 17.05
CA LEU A 117 6.79 6.72 17.48
C LEU A 117 5.92 7.22 18.66
N LEU A 118 6.50 7.91 19.63
CA LEU A 118 5.75 8.49 20.76
C LEU A 118 4.75 9.54 20.29
N VAL A 119 5.18 10.48 19.46
CA VAL A 119 4.31 11.57 18.98
C VAL A 119 3.26 11.04 18.02
N VAL A 120 3.69 10.41 16.96
CA VAL A 120 2.81 9.93 15.87
C VAL A 120 1.97 8.74 16.33
N GLY A 121 2.56 7.84 17.11
CA GLY A 121 1.85 6.69 17.70
C GLY A 121 0.74 7.16 18.64
N SER A 122 0.99 8.17 19.49
CA SER A 122 -0.05 8.73 20.36
C SER A 122 -1.19 9.38 19.56
N PHE A 123 -0.88 10.03 18.43
CA PHE A 123 -1.89 10.53 17.50
C PHE A 123 -2.73 9.42 16.91
N TYR A 124 -2.11 8.37 16.37
CA TYR A 124 -2.85 7.24 15.81
C TYR A 124 -3.66 6.48 16.87
N MET A 125 -3.14 6.35 18.09
CA MET A 125 -3.89 5.75 19.20
C MET A 125 -5.09 6.58 19.62
N SER A 126 -5.14 7.87 19.31
CA SER A 126 -6.31 8.71 19.55
C SER A 126 -7.49 8.39 18.61
N ASN A 127 -7.20 7.76 17.47
CA ASN A 127 -8.19 7.36 16.46
C ASN A 127 -8.65 5.91 16.65
N ARG A 128 -8.95 5.51 17.89
CA ARG A 128 -9.41 4.15 18.16
C ARG A 128 -10.81 3.94 17.60
N HIS A 129 -10.90 3.33 16.44
CA HIS A 129 -12.13 2.68 15.98
C HIS A 129 -12.15 1.21 16.41
N PRO A 130 -13.32 0.69 16.77
CA PRO A 130 -13.47 -0.75 16.92
C PRO A 130 -13.15 -1.39 15.56
N LEU A 131 -12.01 -2.08 15.49
CA LEU A 131 -11.53 -2.76 14.29
C LEU A 131 -12.33 -4.06 14.09
N ALA A 132 -13.65 -3.93 13.85
CA ALA A 132 -14.56 -5.07 13.72
C ALA A 132 -14.13 -6.04 12.60
N ASP A 133 -13.54 -5.50 11.52
CA ASP A 133 -13.15 -6.27 10.33
C ASP A 133 -11.66 -6.53 10.24
N CYS A 134 -10.98 -6.72 11.38
CA CYS A 134 -9.55 -7.02 11.41
C CYS A 134 -9.27 -8.43 11.90
N GLY A 135 -8.28 -9.06 11.30
CA GLY A 135 -7.85 -10.37 11.73
C GLY A 135 -7.12 -11.16 10.64
N TRP A 136 -6.71 -12.34 11.05
CA TRP A 136 -6.10 -13.31 10.15
C TRP A 136 -7.15 -13.89 9.19
N TRP A 137 -6.71 -14.34 8.02
CA TRP A 137 -7.56 -14.84 6.95
C TRP A 137 -8.56 -15.92 7.40
N TRP A 138 -8.18 -16.84 8.32
CA TRP A 138 -9.06 -17.91 8.82
C TRP A 138 -10.27 -17.42 9.61
N LYS A 139 -10.30 -16.16 10.02
CA LYS A 139 -11.47 -15.52 10.63
C LYS A 139 -12.56 -15.20 9.58
N PHE A 140 -12.18 -15.06 8.33
CA PHE A 140 -13.05 -14.57 7.27
C PHE A 140 -13.40 -15.62 6.23
N GLU A 141 -12.53 -16.61 6.00
CA GLU A 141 -12.73 -17.65 5.01
C GLU A 141 -12.24 -19.02 5.50
N GLN A 142 -12.87 -20.07 4.93
CA GLN A 142 -12.40 -21.45 5.15
C GLN A 142 -11.12 -21.72 4.36
N PRO A 143 -10.19 -22.57 4.86
CA PRO A 143 -8.92 -22.89 4.20
C PRO A 143 -9.07 -23.40 2.76
N MET A 144 -10.09 -24.24 2.52
CA MET A 144 -10.38 -24.82 1.20
C MET A 144 -10.73 -23.76 0.15
N VAL A 145 -11.31 -22.63 0.56
CA VAL A 145 -11.70 -21.53 -0.33
C VAL A 145 -10.58 -20.51 -0.46
N PHE A 146 -9.91 -20.24 0.65
CA PHE A 146 -8.82 -19.27 0.70
C PHE A 146 -7.59 -19.70 -0.11
N LEU A 147 -7.12 -20.92 0.09
CA LEU A 147 -5.84 -21.37 -0.45
C LEU A 147 -5.76 -21.33 -1.98
N PRO A 148 -6.77 -21.82 -2.74
CA PRO A 148 -6.75 -21.71 -4.20
C PRO A 148 -6.75 -20.26 -4.68
N LYS A 149 -7.50 -19.36 -4.02
CA LYS A 149 -7.56 -17.93 -4.35
C LYS A 149 -6.23 -17.25 -4.08
N TYR A 150 -5.62 -17.56 -2.94
CA TYR A 150 -4.31 -17.04 -2.57
C TYR A 150 -3.23 -17.47 -3.58
N ILE A 151 -3.19 -18.76 -3.95
CA ILE A 151 -2.24 -19.26 -4.94
C ILE A 151 -2.45 -18.56 -6.29
N ALA A 152 -3.69 -18.48 -6.77
CA ALA A 152 -4.01 -17.80 -8.01
C ALA A 152 -3.61 -16.32 -7.96
N PHE A 153 -3.90 -15.64 -6.85
CA PHE A 153 -3.54 -14.26 -6.62
C PHE A 153 -2.01 -14.05 -6.70
N ILE A 154 -1.23 -14.83 -5.96
CA ILE A 154 0.22 -14.72 -5.94
C ILE A 154 0.85 -15.05 -7.31
N LEU A 155 0.34 -16.06 -8.00
CA LEU A 155 0.84 -16.42 -9.33
C LEU A 155 0.58 -15.32 -10.36
N LEU A 156 -0.59 -14.70 -10.32
CA LEU A 156 -0.96 -13.64 -11.27
C LEU A 156 -0.29 -12.30 -10.95
N GLU A 157 -0.21 -11.93 -9.67
CA GLU A 157 0.34 -10.63 -9.29
C GLU A 157 1.88 -10.61 -9.21
N LEU A 158 2.49 -11.71 -8.78
CA LEU A 158 3.93 -11.77 -8.55
C LEU A 158 4.66 -12.79 -9.41
N GLY A 159 3.97 -13.83 -9.90
CA GLY A 159 4.59 -14.98 -10.53
C GLY A 159 5.42 -14.63 -11.77
N ILE A 160 4.93 -13.73 -12.62
CA ILE A 160 5.64 -13.32 -13.83
C ILE A 160 6.94 -12.56 -13.49
N TYR A 161 6.92 -11.70 -12.48
CA TYR A 161 8.07 -10.96 -12.02
C TYR A 161 9.11 -11.88 -11.40
N PHE A 162 8.64 -12.82 -10.57
CA PHE A 162 9.48 -13.84 -9.96
C PHE A 162 10.19 -14.70 -11.02
N TYR A 163 9.44 -15.22 -11.98
CA TYR A 163 9.99 -16.04 -13.05
C TYR A 163 10.99 -15.29 -13.92
N ALA A 164 10.68 -14.07 -14.32
CA ALA A 164 11.54 -13.26 -15.17
C ALA A 164 12.85 -12.89 -14.45
N MET A 165 12.75 -12.49 -13.17
CA MET A 165 13.89 -12.02 -12.38
C MET A 165 14.58 -13.12 -11.53
N ARG A 166 14.28 -14.40 -11.75
CA ARG A 166 14.82 -15.51 -10.94
C ARG A 166 16.36 -15.48 -10.79
N ASN A 167 17.08 -15.07 -11.81
CA ASN A 167 18.54 -14.96 -11.77
C ASN A 167 19.04 -13.74 -10.97
N GLU A 168 18.21 -12.72 -10.82
CA GLU A 168 18.50 -11.54 -10.00
C GLU A 168 18.16 -11.78 -8.53
N LEU A 169 17.21 -12.67 -8.24
CA LEU A 169 16.85 -13.04 -6.86
C LEU A 169 18.08 -13.53 -6.08
N CYS A 170 18.87 -14.43 -6.66
CA CYS A 170 20.07 -14.95 -6.00
C CYS A 170 21.14 -13.88 -5.71
N LYS A 171 21.04 -12.70 -6.35
CA LYS A 171 22.03 -11.63 -6.25
C LYS A 171 21.62 -10.50 -5.30
N SER A 172 20.36 -10.44 -4.90
CA SER A 172 19.86 -9.32 -4.10
C SER A 172 19.01 -9.78 -2.93
N SER A 173 19.49 -9.55 -1.72
CA SER A 173 18.75 -9.80 -0.49
C SER A 173 17.48 -8.95 -0.41
N TRP A 174 17.52 -7.69 -0.84
CA TRP A 174 16.36 -6.80 -0.87
C TRP A 174 15.22 -7.36 -1.71
N LEU A 175 15.53 -7.91 -2.88
CA LEU A 175 14.52 -8.47 -3.78
C LEU A 175 13.88 -9.73 -3.19
N ILE A 176 14.68 -10.66 -2.64
CA ILE A 176 14.16 -11.87 -1.98
C ILE A 176 13.26 -11.50 -0.80
N ILE A 177 13.74 -10.61 0.08
CA ILE A 177 12.99 -10.20 1.27
C ILE A 177 11.67 -9.55 0.87
N SER A 178 11.67 -8.71 -0.17
CA SER A 178 10.45 -8.07 -0.66
C SER A 178 9.43 -9.08 -1.17
N PHE A 179 9.85 -10.09 -1.92
CA PHE A 179 8.95 -11.18 -2.33
C PHE A 179 8.42 -11.95 -1.13
N VAL A 180 9.27 -12.29 -0.17
CA VAL A 180 8.83 -12.99 1.06
C VAL A 180 7.80 -12.16 1.82
N VAL A 181 8.03 -10.87 2.02
CA VAL A 181 7.08 -9.98 2.71
C VAL A 181 5.75 -9.90 1.95
N LEU A 182 5.78 -9.77 0.62
CA LEU A 182 4.57 -9.77 -0.20
C LEU A 182 3.79 -11.08 -0.09
N LEU A 183 4.44 -12.23 0.06
CA LEU A 183 3.74 -13.50 0.30
C LEU A 183 2.99 -13.51 1.63
N PHE A 184 3.48 -12.82 2.66
CA PHE A 184 2.86 -12.84 3.99
C PHE A 184 1.79 -11.78 4.21
N ILE A 185 1.87 -10.62 3.56
CA ILE A 185 0.89 -9.52 3.71
C ILE A 185 -0.56 -10.00 3.52
N PRO A 186 -0.91 -10.87 2.53
CA PRO A 186 -2.27 -11.31 2.32
C PRO A 186 -2.90 -12.14 3.45
N PHE A 187 -2.11 -12.65 4.37
CA PHE A 187 -2.65 -13.46 5.47
C PHE A 187 -3.37 -12.65 6.54
N TYR A 188 -3.24 -11.32 6.52
CA TYR A 188 -3.88 -10.45 7.49
C TYR A 188 -4.73 -9.38 6.81
N LYS A 189 -5.96 -9.23 7.27
CA LYS A 189 -6.91 -8.23 6.79
C LYS A 189 -7.12 -7.15 7.84
N MET A 190 -7.14 -5.88 7.43
CA MET A 190 -7.57 -4.75 8.24
C MET A 190 -8.50 -3.85 7.45
N THR A 191 -9.55 -3.40 8.12
CA THR A 191 -10.63 -2.58 7.58
C THR A 191 -11.53 -3.33 6.58
N VAL A 192 -12.69 -2.75 6.31
CA VAL A 192 -13.67 -3.32 5.37
C VAL A 192 -13.05 -3.55 3.98
N TRP A 193 -12.26 -2.58 3.51
CA TRP A 193 -11.68 -2.56 2.18
C TRP A 193 -10.29 -3.19 2.08
N ASN A 194 -9.78 -3.74 3.19
CA ASN A 194 -8.41 -4.26 3.30
C ASN A 194 -7.33 -3.23 2.89
N ASP A 195 -7.48 -2.00 3.36
CA ASP A 195 -6.52 -0.92 3.12
C ASP A 195 -5.11 -1.24 3.58
N PHE A 196 -4.99 -2.11 4.60
CA PHE A 196 -3.72 -2.62 5.08
C PHE A 196 -2.92 -3.27 3.95
N MET A 197 -3.53 -4.21 3.24
CA MET A 197 -2.83 -4.93 2.20
C MET A 197 -2.31 -4.03 1.09
N MET A 198 -3.16 -3.09 0.62
CA MET A 198 -2.78 -2.14 -0.41
C MET A 198 -1.63 -1.24 0.02
N ARG A 199 -1.66 -0.74 1.26
CA ARG A 199 -0.67 0.24 1.74
C ARG A 199 0.59 -0.41 2.31
N ALA A 200 0.45 -1.53 3.02
CA ALA A 200 1.60 -2.26 3.54
C ALA A 200 2.45 -2.90 2.43
N SER A 201 1.86 -3.22 1.28
CA SER A 201 2.61 -3.74 0.14
C SER A 201 3.44 -2.68 -0.60
N LEU A 202 3.13 -1.38 -0.47
CA LEU A 202 3.77 -0.30 -1.23
C LEU A 202 5.30 -0.34 -1.23
N PRO A 203 6.01 -0.48 -0.08
CA PRO A 203 7.47 -0.49 -0.09
C PRO A 203 8.04 -1.70 -0.81
N ALA A 204 7.50 -2.89 -0.54
CA ALA A 204 7.99 -4.13 -1.12
C ALA A 204 7.69 -4.21 -2.63
N LEU A 205 6.50 -3.78 -3.07
CA LEU A 205 6.16 -3.66 -4.49
C LEU A 205 7.07 -2.67 -5.20
N PHE A 206 7.38 -1.54 -4.55
CA PHE A 206 8.29 -0.56 -5.13
C PHE A 206 9.70 -1.12 -5.32
N ILE A 207 10.22 -1.89 -4.35
CA ILE A 207 11.50 -2.58 -4.50
C ILE A 207 11.44 -3.55 -5.69
N VAL A 208 10.42 -4.40 -5.78
CA VAL A 208 10.23 -5.32 -6.91
C VAL A 208 10.17 -4.55 -8.24
N PHE A 209 9.43 -3.43 -8.28
CA PHE A 209 9.32 -2.59 -9.46
C PHE A 209 10.67 -1.97 -9.89
N MET A 210 11.49 -1.51 -8.95
CA MET A 210 12.83 -0.98 -9.24
C MET A 210 13.73 -2.05 -9.88
N TYR A 211 13.73 -3.27 -9.33
CA TYR A 211 14.48 -4.39 -9.90
C TYR A 211 13.91 -4.84 -11.26
N TRP A 212 12.58 -4.84 -11.41
CA TRP A 212 11.92 -5.12 -12.68
C TRP A 212 12.33 -4.12 -13.77
N THR A 213 12.29 -2.83 -13.47
CA THR A 213 12.69 -1.78 -14.40
C THR A 213 14.15 -1.96 -14.84
N ARG A 214 15.05 -2.21 -13.88
CA ARG A 214 16.45 -2.49 -14.18
C ARG A 214 16.61 -3.76 -15.04
N TRP A 215 15.85 -4.80 -14.76
CA TRP A 215 15.86 -6.03 -15.56
C TRP A 215 15.35 -5.78 -16.97
N CYS A 216 14.27 -5.02 -17.14
CA CYS A 216 13.74 -4.63 -18.45
C CYS A 216 14.77 -3.86 -19.27
N MET A 217 15.43 -2.88 -18.68
CA MET A 217 16.48 -2.10 -19.38
C MET A 217 17.62 -2.99 -19.88
N ARG A 218 18.01 -3.98 -19.13
CA ARG A 218 19.09 -4.93 -19.51
C ARG A 218 18.64 -5.92 -20.58
N ASN A 219 17.35 -6.27 -20.61
CA ASN A 219 16.84 -7.33 -21.47
C ASN A 219 15.92 -6.82 -22.58
N LEU A 220 15.93 -5.50 -22.84
CA LEU A 220 15.00 -4.86 -23.78
C LEU A 220 15.06 -5.47 -25.18
N HIS A 221 16.25 -5.82 -25.68
CA HIS A 221 16.39 -6.43 -27.00
C HIS A 221 16.03 -7.92 -27.01
N SER A 222 16.48 -8.68 -25.99
CA SER A 222 16.33 -10.14 -25.97
C SER A 222 14.94 -10.61 -25.51
N ARG A 223 14.20 -9.81 -24.73
CA ARG A 223 12.90 -10.16 -24.14
C ARG A 223 11.81 -9.13 -24.44
N ARG A 224 11.94 -8.37 -25.52
CA ARG A 224 11.05 -7.25 -25.88
C ARG A 224 9.57 -7.63 -25.82
N MET A 225 9.16 -8.77 -26.41
CA MET A 225 7.76 -9.18 -26.41
C MET A 225 7.22 -9.41 -25.01
N LEU A 226 7.98 -10.11 -24.16
CA LEU A 226 7.58 -10.34 -22.76
C LEU A 226 7.41 -9.01 -22.02
N ILE A 227 8.35 -8.09 -22.17
CA ILE A 227 8.32 -6.77 -21.53
C ILE A 227 7.07 -6.01 -21.99
N VAL A 228 6.82 -5.94 -23.29
CA VAL A 228 5.65 -5.26 -23.85
C VAL A 228 4.36 -5.87 -23.33
N VAL A 229 4.22 -7.19 -23.38
CA VAL A 229 3.01 -7.88 -22.87
C VAL A 229 2.78 -7.57 -21.40
N VAL A 230 3.81 -7.64 -20.56
CA VAL A 230 3.67 -7.34 -19.13
C VAL A 230 3.27 -5.88 -18.92
N TYR A 231 3.90 -4.92 -19.59
CA TYR A 231 3.52 -3.52 -19.47
C TYR A 231 2.11 -3.24 -19.97
N VAL A 232 1.68 -3.83 -21.07
CA VAL A 232 0.30 -3.69 -21.58
C VAL A 232 -0.69 -4.22 -20.55
N VAL A 233 -0.49 -5.45 -20.06
CA VAL A 233 -1.42 -6.08 -19.10
C VAL A 233 -1.49 -5.27 -17.81
N THR A 234 -0.34 -4.88 -17.25
CA THR A 234 -0.30 -4.11 -15.98
C THR A 234 -0.78 -2.67 -16.13
N SER A 235 -0.79 -2.12 -17.34
CA SER A 235 -1.32 -0.78 -17.62
C SER A 235 -2.84 -0.74 -17.75
N LEU A 236 -3.53 -1.87 -17.90
CA LEU A 236 -4.98 -1.90 -18.13
C LEU A 236 -5.76 -1.20 -17.01
N THR A 237 -5.37 -1.40 -15.76
CA THR A 237 -5.99 -0.72 -14.62
C THR A 237 -5.77 0.79 -14.65
N ALA A 238 -4.55 1.22 -14.94
CA ALA A 238 -4.22 2.64 -15.06
C ALA A 238 -5.05 3.30 -16.17
N LEU A 239 -5.13 2.66 -17.34
CA LEU A 239 -5.95 3.11 -18.45
C LEU A 239 -7.42 3.18 -18.09
N GLN A 240 -7.96 2.15 -17.43
CA GLN A 240 -9.34 2.15 -16.96
C GLN A 240 -9.64 3.33 -16.03
N LEU A 241 -8.77 3.61 -15.06
CA LEU A 241 -8.94 4.74 -14.15
C LEU A 241 -8.90 6.09 -14.89
N MET A 242 -7.97 6.25 -15.82
CA MET A 242 -7.86 7.46 -16.64
C MET A 242 -9.10 7.68 -17.50
N VAL A 243 -9.55 6.63 -18.20
CA VAL A 243 -10.75 6.69 -19.04
C VAL A 243 -11.98 7.02 -18.22
N ASN A 244 -12.18 6.35 -17.07
CA ASN A 244 -13.29 6.62 -16.17
C ASN A 244 -13.28 8.08 -15.70
N SER A 245 -12.12 8.58 -15.26
CA SER A 245 -11.98 9.96 -14.79
C SER A 245 -12.28 10.98 -15.91
N LEU A 246 -11.82 10.73 -17.14
CA LEU A 246 -12.12 11.57 -18.29
C LEU A 246 -13.62 11.55 -18.64
N VAL A 247 -14.21 10.35 -18.68
CA VAL A 247 -15.64 10.20 -18.97
C VAL A 247 -16.50 10.91 -17.92
N ASP A 248 -16.16 10.76 -16.64
CA ASP A 248 -16.87 11.41 -15.55
C ASP A 248 -16.72 12.93 -15.62
N THR A 249 -15.53 13.44 -15.94
CA THR A 249 -15.27 14.87 -16.13
C THR A 249 -16.08 15.44 -17.31
N VAL A 250 -16.11 14.73 -18.44
CA VAL A 250 -16.88 15.17 -19.62
C VAL A 250 -18.38 15.13 -19.37
N ARG A 251 -18.86 14.12 -18.62
CA ARG A 251 -20.30 13.95 -18.33
C ARG A 251 -20.79 14.88 -17.23
N ALA A 252 -19.95 15.20 -16.26
CA ALA A 252 -20.25 16.23 -15.26
C ALA A 252 -20.54 17.59 -15.93
N GLY A 253 -20.16 17.74 -17.16
CA GLY A 253 -20.66 18.63 -18.23
C GLY A 253 -20.79 20.11 -17.96
N LYS A 254 -20.61 20.56 -16.80
CA LYS A 254 -20.50 21.95 -16.37
C LYS A 254 -20.20 21.96 -14.87
N PRO A 255 -19.39 22.85 -14.51
CA PRO A 255 -18.45 22.56 -13.44
C PRO A 255 -19.15 22.53 -12.10
N VAL A 256 -18.64 21.68 -11.29
CA VAL A 256 -18.54 21.85 -9.84
C VAL A 256 -18.33 23.34 -9.42
N LEU A 257 -17.85 24.16 -10.33
CA LEU A 257 -17.68 25.62 -10.13
C LEU A 257 -19.00 26.43 -10.12
N THR A 258 -20.13 25.90 -10.60
CA THR A 258 -21.41 26.60 -10.51
C THR A 258 -22.12 26.39 -9.18
N ASN A 259 -21.73 25.40 -8.42
CA ASN A 259 -22.21 25.15 -7.07
C ASN A 259 -21.25 25.68 -5.98
N ALA A 260 -20.54 26.74 -6.28
CA ALA A 260 -19.71 27.47 -5.30
C ALA A 260 -20.49 27.94 -4.05
N ASN A 261 -21.85 27.81 -4.09
CA ASN A 261 -22.70 27.99 -2.92
C ASN A 261 -23.00 26.71 -2.13
N GLU A 262 -22.60 25.53 -2.62
CA GLU A 262 -22.53 24.35 -1.74
C GLU A 262 -21.38 24.64 -0.77
N ARG A 263 -21.75 25.07 0.40
CA ARG A 263 -20.85 25.27 1.53
C ARG A 263 -20.00 24.02 1.64
N PHE A 264 -18.69 24.18 1.55
CA PHE A 264 -17.79 23.17 2.08
C PHE A 264 -18.31 22.81 3.46
N CYS A 265 -18.84 21.60 3.62
CA CYS A 265 -19.33 21.16 4.91
C CYS A 265 -18.19 21.34 5.88
N ASN A 266 -18.36 22.25 6.82
CA ASN A 266 -17.44 22.37 7.92
C ASN A 266 -17.42 20.98 8.58
N THR A 267 -16.28 20.48 8.94
CA THR A 267 -16.11 19.20 9.65
C THR A 267 -16.91 19.15 10.97
N SER A 268 -17.50 20.27 11.38
CA SER A 268 -18.46 20.36 12.46
C SER A 268 -19.87 19.88 12.10
N ASP A 269 -20.23 19.80 10.82
CA ASP A 269 -21.52 19.26 10.39
C ASP A 269 -21.46 17.73 10.29
N LEU A 270 -21.20 17.13 11.43
CA LEU A 270 -21.05 15.68 11.63
C LEU A 270 -22.27 14.84 11.18
N GLU A 271 -23.41 15.46 10.89
CA GLU A 271 -24.58 14.73 10.38
C GLU A 271 -24.36 14.22 8.94
N VAL A 272 -23.60 14.92 8.12
CA VAL A 272 -23.21 14.48 6.77
C VAL A 272 -22.24 13.30 6.85
N VAL A 273 -21.47 13.22 7.92
CA VAL A 273 -20.47 12.19 8.17
C VAL A 273 -21.08 10.85 8.59
N LYS A 274 -22.32 10.84 9.08
CA LYS A 274 -23.06 9.60 9.39
C LYS A 274 -23.34 8.73 8.15
N LEU A 275 -23.23 9.31 6.96
CA LEU A 275 -23.37 8.62 5.68
C LEU A 275 -22.05 8.05 5.14
N GLY A 276 -20.92 8.42 5.69
CA GLY A 276 -19.58 7.93 5.31
C GLY A 276 -19.04 6.93 6.32
N ASP A 277 -18.16 6.08 5.86
CA ASP A 277 -17.45 5.10 6.69
C ASP A 277 -16.81 5.78 7.91
N GLY A 278 -17.40 5.61 9.08
CA GLY A 278 -16.94 6.19 10.34
C GLY A 278 -15.48 5.88 10.70
N GLN A 279 -14.84 4.98 9.95
CA GLN A 279 -13.43 4.60 10.11
C GLN A 279 -12.43 5.76 9.90
N PHE A 280 -12.83 6.85 9.25
CA PHE A 280 -11.97 8.00 8.98
C PHE A 280 -12.06 9.10 10.05
N PHE A 281 -12.95 8.94 11.04
CA PHE A 281 -13.19 9.97 12.05
C PHE A 281 -12.85 9.47 13.46
N ALA A 282 -12.16 10.30 14.21
CA ALA A 282 -11.85 10.02 15.61
C ALA A 282 -13.06 10.38 16.49
N HIS A 283 -13.61 9.40 17.20
CA HIS A 283 -14.58 9.64 18.27
C HIS A 283 -13.85 10.04 19.55
N ASP A 284 -14.44 11.01 20.28
CA ASP A 284 -13.93 11.46 21.60
C ASP A 284 -12.42 11.84 21.62
N TYR A 285 -11.90 12.29 20.49
CA TYR A 285 -10.47 12.58 20.32
C TYR A 285 -9.94 13.58 21.37
N LYS A 286 -10.77 14.54 21.80
CA LYS A 286 -10.40 15.59 22.78
C LYS A 286 -9.97 15.01 24.14
N THR A 287 -10.40 13.80 24.48
CA THR A 287 -10.07 13.14 25.76
C THR A 287 -8.77 12.36 25.69
N THR A 288 -8.23 12.16 24.49
CA THR A 288 -7.03 11.35 24.29
C THR A 288 -5.75 12.09 24.64
N PHE A 289 -4.69 11.34 24.94
CA PHE A 289 -3.40 11.89 25.37
C PHE A 289 -2.83 12.91 24.39
N PHE A 290 -2.83 12.58 23.10
CA PHE A 290 -2.30 13.47 22.06
C PHE A 290 -3.00 14.84 22.08
N TRP A 291 -4.32 14.86 21.99
CA TRP A 291 -5.10 16.11 21.90
C TRP A 291 -5.13 16.88 23.22
N LYS A 292 -4.98 16.20 24.34
CA LYS A 292 -4.96 16.82 25.66
C LYS A 292 -3.63 17.48 26.00
N TYR A 293 -2.50 16.89 25.57
CA TYR A 293 -1.18 17.29 26.03
C TYR A 293 -0.20 17.71 24.92
N LEU A 294 -0.33 17.20 23.69
CA LEU A 294 0.63 17.43 22.61
C LEU A 294 0.13 18.38 21.51
N SER A 295 -1.17 18.56 21.36
CA SER A 295 -1.76 19.41 20.31
C SER A 295 -2.03 20.86 20.73
N ARG A 296 -1.61 21.28 21.91
CA ARG A 296 -1.79 22.65 22.43
C ARG A 296 -0.70 23.57 21.97
#